data_6aeefca4c16f3c1f4113cba124c396db
#
_entry.id   6aeefca4c16f3c1f4113cba124c396db
#
_cell.length_a   1.000
_cell.length_b   1.000
_cell.length_c   1.000
_cell.angle_alpha   90.00
_cell.angle_beta   90.00
_cell.angle_gamma   90.00
#
_symmetry.space_group_name_H-M   'P 1'
#
loop_
_entity.id
_entity.type
_entity.pdbx_description
1 polymer ?
#
loop_
_entity_poly.entity_id
_entity_poly.type
_entity_poly.pdbx_seq_one_letter_code
_entity_poly.pdbx_strand_id
1 'polypeptide(L)'
;MKRKCVVILAILVLMQVLCGVQSAPKAQTAGEKKPTILVESKNFFKNNPITEIYEYLYGECPVEFVALPSNGAEREAKIEEIRAEIEAGGGPDAFILAAHAPNSTCMSALFPDVEQSMADGAFLPLDTYIKSSLYLDPSAQVQPVFNAGKVNGEQVVLPLLYRVNTYLLDKAQMQDPNAQYTSFDALKTCKDDTVLSVLQAHQASWYGAQFADIETASEFSVPTAENEVADAEISLTGGAWYEDGFTYYAQNKNDTYALTVPNDAGGVTAFVTAYAAVNPNTKCAEEVFEYLELFYSDAVQSDNGLRDKETEITYGALARSNMFALLSADISTVTGEYAYENAELCNEINSRINAARFYGEKDRKLLKHAPLG
;
A
#
# COMPACT_ATOMS: atom_id res chain seq x y z
N MET A 1 35.35 24.77 30.38
CA MET A 1 34.75 24.11 29.22
C MET A 1 34.93 22.58 29.16
N LYS A 2 36.01 21.99 29.66
CA LYS A 2 36.27 20.52 29.60
C LYS A 2 35.33 19.63 30.47
N ARG A 3 34.73 20.16 31.55
CA ARG A 3 33.83 19.37 32.43
C ARG A 3 32.39 19.17 31.87
N LYS A 4 31.92 20.06 30.99
CA LYS A 4 30.59 19.92 30.39
C LYS A 4 30.51 18.89 29.27
N CYS A 5 31.63 18.68 28.52
CA CYS A 5 31.70 17.65 27.49
C CYS A 5 31.71 16.23 28.03
N VAL A 6 32.30 16.02 29.21
CA VAL A 6 32.36 14.68 29.85
C VAL A 6 31.00 14.25 30.37
N VAL A 7 30.19 15.20 30.87
CA VAL A 7 28.82 14.89 31.36
C VAL A 7 27.85 14.56 30.19
N ILE A 8 27.98 15.24 29.04
CA ILE A 8 27.18 14.96 27.87
C ILE A 8 27.53 13.59 27.28
N LEU A 9 28.80 13.24 27.22
CA LEU A 9 29.24 11.92 26.75
C LEU A 9 28.76 10.80 27.69
N ALA A 10 28.78 11.03 29.01
CA ALA A 10 28.29 10.05 29.99
C ALA A 10 26.77 9.86 29.93
N ILE A 11 26.00 10.90 29.62
CA ILE A 11 24.54 10.80 29.45
C ILE A 11 24.19 10.07 28.14
N LEU A 12 24.95 10.29 27.06
CA LEU A 12 24.78 9.54 25.80
C LEU A 12 25.10 8.03 25.97
N VAL A 13 26.14 7.70 26.71
CA VAL A 13 26.49 6.30 27.02
C VAL A 13 25.46 5.67 28.00
N LEU A 14 24.91 6.43 28.95
CA LEU A 14 23.85 5.92 29.83
C LEU A 14 22.51 5.74 29.12
N MET A 15 22.17 6.57 28.12
CA MET A 15 20.97 6.36 27.29
C MET A 15 21.10 5.11 26.42
N GLN A 16 22.29 4.78 25.94
CA GLN A 16 22.52 3.53 25.20
C GLN A 16 22.42 2.27 26.08
N VAL A 17 22.62 2.38 27.39
CA VAL A 17 22.51 1.26 28.34
C VAL A 17 21.09 1.11 28.91
N LEU A 18 20.25 2.17 28.83
CA LEU A 18 18.85 2.16 29.27
C LEU A 18 17.83 1.90 28.14
N CYS A 19 18.22 2.06 26.88
CA CYS A 19 17.51 1.49 25.74
C CYS A 19 17.84 0.00 25.70
N GLY A 20 16.89 -0.82 26.13
CA GLY A 20 17.02 -2.27 26.29
C GLY A 20 17.82 -2.93 25.17
N VAL A 21 18.53 -3.96 25.55
CA VAL A 21 19.31 -4.82 24.67
C VAL A 21 18.53 -5.05 23.36
N GLN A 22 18.84 -4.28 22.32
CA GLN A 22 18.50 -4.68 20.97
C GLN A 22 19.21 -6.01 20.78
N SER A 23 18.47 -7.08 20.73
CA SER A 23 19.01 -8.37 20.32
C SER A 23 19.52 -8.16 18.89
N ALA A 24 20.82 -8.06 18.72
CA ALA A 24 21.42 -8.08 17.40
C ALA A 24 20.84 -9.30 16.65
N PRO A 25 20.51 -9.17 15.36
CA PRO A 25 20.07 -10.31 14.57
C PRO A 25 21.05 -11.47 14.80
N LYS A 26 20.51 -12.66 14.97
CA LYS A 26 21.35 -13.86 15.16
C LYS A 26 22.31 -13.94 13.98
N ALA A 27 23.61 -13.85 14.25
CA ALA A 27 24.61 -14.04 13.21
C ALA A 27 24.36 -15.39 12.54
N GLN A 28 24.02 -15.40 11.25
CA GLN A 28 23.90 -16.63 10.50
C GLN A 28 25.20 -17.41 10.56
N THR A 29 25.11 -18.68 10.87
CA THR A 29 26.28 -19.59 10.84
C THR A 29 26.74 -19.70 9.40
N ALA A 30 28.03 -19.48 9.15
CA ALA A 30 28.61 -19.57 7.81
C ALA A 30 28.30 -20.94 7.19
N GLY A 31 27.43 -20.98 6.17
CA GLY A 31 27.02 -22.19 5.46
C GLY A 31 25.49 -22.46 5.46
N GLU A 32 24.68 -21.75 6.22
CA GLU A 32 23.22 -21.85 6.12
C GLU A 32 22.72 -21.06 4.89
N LYS A 33 21.84 -21.69 4.12
CA LYS A 33 21.18 -21.04 2.98
C LYS A 33 20.31 -19.90 3.49
N LYS A 34 20.48 -18.68 2.95
CA LYS A 34 19.60 -17.55 3.27
C LYS A 34 18.15 -17.88 2.89
N PRO A 35 17.17 -17.47 3.72
CA PRO A 35 15.77 -17.57 3.35
C PRO A 35 15.47 -16.74 2.09
N THR A 36 14.50 -17.20 1.32
CA THR A 36 14.15 -16.61 0.03
C THR A 36 12.82 -15.85 0.11
N ILE A 37 12.79 -14.64 -0.43
CA ILE A 37 11.56 -13.86 -0.62
C ILE A 37 11.24 -13.79 -2.11
N LEU A 38 10.05 -14.26 -2.48
CA LEU A 38 9.53 -14.08 -3.82
C LEU A 38 8.98 -12.66 -3.98
N VAL A 39 9.44 -11.98 -5.03
CA VAL A 39 8.96 -10.62 -5.35
C VAL A 39 8.22 -10.61 -6.69
N GLU A 40 7.27 -9.67 -6.83
CA GLU A 40 6.39 -9.52 -7.99
C GLU A 40 7.14 -9.45 -9.32
N SER A 41 8.23 -8.68 -9.37
CA SER A 41 9.12 -8.58 -10.52
C SER A 41 10.43 -7.88 -10.13
N LYS A 42 11.45 -7.99 -11.00
CA LYS A 42 12.70 -7.25 -10.80
C LYS A 42 12.48 -5.73 -10.75
N ASN A 43 11.53 -5.20 -11.52
CA ASN A 43 11.24 -3.77 -11.56
C ASN A 43 10.48 -3.29 -10.33
N PHE A 44 9.61 -4.13 -9.77
CA PHE A 44 8.89 -3.84 -8.54
C PHE A 44 9.85 -3.61 -7.36
N PHE A 45 11.02 -4.22 -7.40
CA PHE A 45 12.03 -4.17 -6.34
C PHE A 45 13.32 -3.43 -6.72
N LYS A 46 13.40 -2.84 -7.91
CA LYS A 46 14.65 -2.27 -8.46
C LYS A 46 15.25 -1.17 -7.57
N ASN A 47 14.43 -0.44 -6.85
CA ASN A 47 14.84 0.66 -5.97
C ASN A 47 14.32 0.40 -4.55
N ASN A 48 14.42 -0.83 -4.09
CA ASN A 48 13.94 -1.20 -2.76
C ASN A 48 14.87 -0.62 -1.67
N PRO A 49 14.44 0.43 -0.95
CA PRO A 49 15.25 1.03 0.10
C PRO A 49 15.39 0.14 1.33
N ILE A 50 14.53 -0.87 1.49
CA ILE A 50 14.47 -1.69 2.71
C ILE A 50 15.72 -2.51 2.87
N THR A 51 16.26 -3.08 1.77
CA THR A 51 17.53 -3.81 1.81
C THR A 51 18.66 -2.91 2.27
N GLU A 52 18.75 -1.67 1.76
CA GLU A 52 19.78 -0.71 2.15
C GLU A 52 19.60 -0.27 3.59
N ILE A 53 18.36 -0.06 4.06
CA ILE A 53 18.05 0.23 5.46
C ILE A 53 18.46 -0.94 6.34
N TYR A 54 18.15 -2.16 5.94
CA TYR A 54 18.55 -3.35 6.71
C TYR A 54 20.07 -3.46 6.83
N GLU A 55 20.78 -3.31 5.70
CA GLU A 55 22.25 -3.36 5.68
C GLU A 55 22.89 -2.24 6.49
N TYR A 56 22.28 -1.04 6.48
CA TYR A 56 22.73 0.06 7.33
C TYR A 56 22.53 -0.22 8.83
N LEU A 57 21.39 -0.79 9.22
CA LEU A 57 21.06 -1.04 10.62
C LEU A 57 21.76 -2.27 11.18
N TYR A 58 21.90 -3.32 10.40
CA TYR A 58 22.26 -4.65 10.87
C TYR A 58 23.46 -5.27 10.14
N GLY A 59 23.91 -4.70 9.05
CA GLY A 59 24.97 -5.23 8.21
C GLY A 59 24.41 -5.97 6.97
N GLU A 60 24.85 -7.21 6.76
CA GLU A 60 24.43 -7.96 5.57
C GLU A 60 22.94 -8.32 5.58
N CYS A 61 22.25 -8.12 4.43
CA CYS A 61 20.85 -8.51 4.28
C CYS A 61 20.66 -10.03 4.49
N PRO A 62 19.73 -10.45 5.37
CA PRO A 62 19.56 -11.84 5.77
C PRO A 62 18.85 -12.69 4.71
N VAL A 63 18.23 -12.07 3.70
CA VAL A 63 17.36 -12.74 2.73
C VAL A 63 17.90 -12.66 1.31
N GLU A 64 17.48 -13.59 0.46
CA GLU A 64 17.70 -13.57 -1.00
C GLU A 64 16.38 -13.34 -1.72
N PHE A 65 16.40 -12.62 -2.83
CA PHE A 65 15.20 -12.33 -3.62
C PHE A 65 15.13 -13.17 -4.89
N VAL A 66 13.95 -13.73 -5.11
CA VAL A 66 13.57 -14.41 -6.36
C VAL A 66 12.44 -13.61 -6.99
N ALA A 67 12.64 -13.11 -8.22
CA ALA A 67 11.63 -12.32 -8.90
C ALA A 67 10.83 -13.17 -9.89
N LEU A 68 9.50 -12.96 -9.92
CA LEU A 68 8.67 -13.48 -11.00
C LEU A 68 9.08 -12.82 -12.34
N PRO A 69 9.05 -13.54 -13.45
CA PRO A 69 9.14 -12.94 -14.78
C PRO A 69 8.03 -11.89 -14.98
N SER A 70 8.33 -10.83 -15.73
CA SER A 70 7.42 -9.69 -15.83
C SER A 70 6.09 -10.03 -16.53
N ASN A 71 6.09 -10.94 -17.47
CA ASN A 71 4.89 -11.32 -18.24
C ASN A 71 5.09 -12.63 -19.04
N GLY A 72 4.00 -13.06 -19.70
CA GLY A 72 4.01 -14.14 -20.68
C GLY A 72 4.15 -15.55 -20.11
N ALA A 73 4.47 -16.50 -21.01
CA ALA A 73 4.53 -17.92 -20.70
C ALA A 73 5.59 -18.28 -19.65
N GLU A 74 6.69 -17.54 -19.58
CA GLU A 74 7.73 -17.76 -18.57
C GLU A 74 7.20 -17.46 -17.16
N ARG A 75 6.38 -16.40 -17.02
CA ARG A 75 5.74 -16.05 -15.73
C ARG A 75 4.74 -17.14 -15.32
N GLU A 76 3.90 -17.58 -16.24
CA GLU A 76 2.92 -18.64 -15.99
C GLU A 76 3.61 -19.94 -15.56
N ALA A 77 4.65 -20.37 -16.29
CA ALA A 77 5.40 -21.55 -15.94
C ALA A 77 6.08 -21.42 -14.54
N LYS A 78 6.64 -20.27 -14.23
CA LYS A 78 7.25 -20.03 -12.90
C LYS A 78 6.21 -20.01 -11.77
N ILE A 79 5.03 -19.47 -12.00
CA ILE A 79 3.93 -19.51 -11.05
C ILE A 79 3.48 -20.94 -10.78
N GLU A 80 3.31 -21.76 -11.83
CA GLU A 80 2.93 -23.16 -11.67
C GLU A 80 4.01 -23.98 -10.93
N GLU A 81 5.28 -23.74 -11.23
CA GLU A 81 6.42 -24.33 -10.50
C GLU A 81 6.35 -24.00 -9.00
N ILE A 82 6.19 -22.71 -8.65
CA ILE A 82 6.14 -22.26 -7.26
C ILE A 82 4.91 -22.83 -6.54
N ARG A 83 3.75 -22.87 -7.19
CA ARG A 83 2.55 -23.50 -6.63
C ARG A 83 2.79 -24.96 -6.28
N ALA A 84 3.40 -25.71 -7.21
CA ALA A 84 3.73 -27.10 -6.97
C ALA A 84 4.75 -27.27 -5.82
N GLU A 85 5.72 -26.38 -5.69
CA GLU A 85 6.66 -26.37 -4.57
C GLU A 85 5.95 -26.11 -3.23
N ILE A 86 5.02 -25.14 -3.18
CA ILE A 86 4.23 -24.82 -1.97
C ILE A 86 3.35 -26.02 -1.57
N GLU A 87 2.65 -26.62 -2.53
CA GLU A 87 1.82 -27.82 -2.31
C GLU A 87 2.64 -29.01 -1.81
N ALA A 88 3.90 -29.13 -2.24
CA ALA A 88 4.84 -30.14 -1.75
C ALA A 88 5.42 -29.83 -0.36
N GLY A 89 5.04 -28.72 0.28
CA GLY A 89 5.53 -28.31 1.59
C GLY A 89 6.85 -27.55 1.56
N GLY A 90 7.19 -26.93 0.44
CA GLY A 90 8.37 -26.10 0.22
C GLY A 90 8.03 -24.73 -0.34
N GLY A 91 8.84 -24.26 -1.29
CA GLY A 91 8.70 -22.97 -1.97
C GLY A 91 9.47 -21.83 -1.31
N PRO A 92 9.30 -20.58 -1.76
CA PRO A 92 9.90 -19.40 -1.14
C PRO A 92 9.42 -19.22 0.31
N ASP A 93 10.28 -18.68 1.19
CA ASP A 93 9.99 -18.51 2.60
C ASP A 93 8.97 -17.39 2.85
N ALA A 94 8.98 -16.36 2.01
CA ALA A 94 8.01 -15.27 2.08
C ALA A 94 7.71 -14.70 0.69
N PHE A 95 6.71 -13.83 0.64
CA PHE A 95 6.18 -13.20 -0.56
C PHE A 95 6.07 -11.70 -0.37
N ILE A 96 6.46 -10.91 -1.38
CA ILE A 96 6.14 -9.49 -1.53
C ILE A 96 5.56 -9.31 -2.93
N LEU A 97 4.24 -9.23 -3.02
CA LEU A 97 3.52 -9.35 -4.27
C LEU A 97 2.53 -8.21 -4.47
N ALA A 98 2.20 -7.94 -5.72
CA ALA A 98 1.12 -7.04 -6.07
C ALA A 98 -0.23 -7.77 -6.00
N ALA A 99 -1.25 -7.06 -5.48
CA ALA A 99 -2.64 -7.47 -5.60
C ALA A 99 -3.23 -6.79 -6.84
N HIS A 100 -3.40 -7.57 -7.91
CA HIS A 100 -3.79 -7.04 -9.20
C HIS A 100 -5.26 -6.63 -9.26
N ALA A 101 -5.50 -5.44 -9.82
CA ALA A 101 -6.85 -5.00 -10.13
C ALA A 101 -7.52 -5.91 -11.17
N PRO A 102 -8.86 -6.03 -11.16
CA PRO A 102 -9.61 -6.95 -12.02
C PRO A 102 -9.44 -6.71 -13.53
N ASN A 103 -9.14 -5.48 -13.91
CA ASN A 103 -8.90 -5.05 -15.30
C ASN A 103 -7.43 -5.13 -15.72
N SER A 104 -6.55 -5.61 -14.86
CA SER A 104 -5.16 -5.88 -15.22
C SER A 104 -5.10 -7.07 -16.17
N THR A 105 -5.00 -6.78 -17.46
CA THR A 105 -4.99 -7.80 -18.53
C THR A 105 -3.67 -8.50 -18.70
N CYS A 106 -2.65 -8.11 -17.95
CA CYS A 106 -1.28 -8.35 -18.37
C CYS A 106 -0.49 -9.34 -17.53
N MET A 107 -0.95 -9.72 -16.33
CA MET A 107 -0.10 -10.56 -15.46
C MET A 107 -0.90 -11.61 -14.69
N SER A 108 -0.48 -12.86 -14.84
CA SER A 108 -0.92 -13.95 -13.95
C SER A 108 -0.38 -13.70 -12.54
N ALA A 109 -1.22 -13.87 -11.53
CA ALA A 109 -0.86 -13.73 -10.12
C ALA A 109 -0.60 -15.10 -9.48
N LEU A 110 0.36 -15.19 -8.56
CA LEU A 110 0.58 -16.41 -7.77
C LEU A 110 -0.66 -16.73 -6.93
N PHE A 111 -1.22 -15.72 -6.27
CA PHE A 111 -2.46 -15.76 -5.53
C PHE A 111 -3.49 -14.85 -6.21
N PRO A 112 -4.32 -15.38 -7.14
CA PRO A 112 -5.25 -14.57 -7.92
C PRO A 112 -6.41 -13.99 -7.10
N ASP A 113 -6.74 -14.61 -5.97
CA ASP A 113 -7.66 -14.11 -4.96
C ASP A 113 -6.96 -14.21 -3.59
N VAL A 114 -6.47 -13.07 -3.11
CA VAL A 114 -5.69 -13.01 -1.87
C VAL A 114 -6.56 -13.33 -0.67
N GLU A 115 -7.81 -12.84 -0.63
CA GLU A 115 -8.74 -13.08 0.48
C GLU A 115 -9.12 -14.57 0.59
N GLN A 116 -9.37 -15.21 -0.56
CA GLN A 116 -9.60 -16.64 -0.58
C GLN A 116 -8.35 -17.42 -0.14
N SER A 117 -7.17 -17.02 -0.62
CA SER A 117 -5.91 -17.65 -0.22
C SER A 117 -5.64 -17.52 1.29
N MET A 118 -5.96 -16.35 1.87
CA MET A 118 -5.92 -16.14 3.32
C MET A 118 -6.87 -17.11 4.05
N ALA A 119 -8.11 -17.21 3.58
CA ALA A 119 -9.13 -18.09 4.16
C ALA A 119 -8.75 -19.58 4.07
N ASP A 120 -8.07 -19.98 3.00
CA ASP A 120 -7.57 -21.34 2.77
C ASP A 120 -6.30 -21.68 3.56
N GLY A 121 -5.74 -20.72 4.32
CA GLY A 121 -4.55 -20.92 5.15
C GLY A 121 -3.23 -20.94 4.36
N ALA A 122 -3.18 -20.25 3.21
CA ALA A 122 -1.98 -20.18 2.39
C ALA A 122 -0.83 -19.39 3.02
N PHE A 123 -1.08 -18.69 4.14
CA PHE A 123 -0.11 -17.81 4.79
C PHE A 123 0.00 -18.09 6.29
N LEU A 124 1.19 -17.89 6.84
CA LEU A 124 1.49 -18.08 8.25
C LEU A 124 0.85 -16.96 9.10
N PRO A 125 0.19 -17.27 10.25
CA PRO A 125 -0.23 -16.27 11.22
C PRO A 125 0.95 -15.50 11.81
N LEU A 126 0.85 -14.16 11.82
CA LEU A 126 1.96 -13.25 12.14
C LEU A 126 1.87 -12.62 13.53
N ASP A 127 0.77 -12.79 14.28
CA ASP A 127 0.53 -12.09 15.55
C ASP A 127 1.65 -12.27 16.58
N THR A 128 2.30 -13.44 16.60
CA THR A 128 3.41 -13.70 17.52
C THR A 128 4.61 -12.84 17.20
N TYR A 129 4.92 -12.69 15.91
CA TYR A 129 6.02 -11.87 15.44
C TYR A 129 5.71 -10.37 15.59
N ILE A 130 4.48 -9.96 15.27
CA ILE A 130 4.01 -8.57 15.42
C ILE A 130 4.14 -8.11 16.88
N LYS A 131 3.81 -8.96 17.85
CA LYS A 131 3.95 -8.62 19.29
C LYS A 131 5.38 -8.33 19.71
N SER A 132 6.36 -8.92 19.06
CA SER A 132 7.78 -8.72 19.31
C SER A 132 8.44 -7.73 18.34
N SER A 133 7.70 -7.21 17.39
CA SER A 133 8.18 -6.28 16.38
C SER A 133 8.72 -4.99 16.98
N LEU A 134 9.84 -4.53 16.43
CA LEU A 134 10.45 -3.25 16.81
C LEU A 134 9.91 -2.08 15.99
N TYR A 135 9.38 -2.36 14.80
CA TYR A 135 9.01 -1.35 13.81
C TYR A 135 7.53 -1.32 13.48
N LEU A 136 6.80 -2.42 13.70
CA LEU A 136 5.40 -2.51 13.37
C LEU A 136 4.53 -2.31 14.62
N ASP A 137 3.95 -1.11 14.76
CA ASP A 137 2.87 -0.86 15.72
C ASP A 137 1.52 -0.92 14.99
N PRO A 138 0.71 -1.96 15.23
CA PRO A 138 -0.61 -2.08 14.61
C PRO A 138 -1.52 -0.88 14.90
N SER A 139 -1.39 -0.24 16.07
CA SER A 139 -2.26 0.86 16.47
C SER A 139 -1.98 2.16 15.71
N ALA A 140 -0.77 2.31 15.18
CA ALA A 140 -0.35 3.44 14.38
C ALA A 140 -0.78 3.35 12.90
N GLN A 141 -1.34 2.20 12.47
CA GLN A 141 -1.68 1.98 11.07
C GLN A 141 -3.10 2.48 10.75
N VAL A 142 -3.37 2.69 9.45
CA VAL A 142 -4.74 2.93 8.95
C VAL A 142 -5.55 1.64 9.17
N GLN A 143 -6.35 1.62 10.23
CA GLN A 143 -6.94 0.41 10.79
C GLN A 143 -7.73 -0.44 9.79
N PRO A 144 -8.63 0.11 8.93
CA PRO A 144 -9.33 -0.72 7.97
C PRO A 144 -8.37 -1.39 6.98
N VAL A 145 -7.31 -0.68 6.54
CA VAL A 145 -6.30 -1.22 5.61
C VAL A 145 -5.49 -2.32 6.27
N PHE A 146 -4.97 -2.08 7.48
CA PHE A 146 -4.21 -3.09 8.20
C PHE A 146 -5.05 -4.34 8.50
N ASN A 147 -6.30 -4.14 8.90
CA ASN A 147 -7.22 -5.24 9.20
C ASN A 147 -7.66 -6.04 7.95
N ALA A 148 -7.50 -5.50 6.73
CA ALA A 148 -7.75 -6.26 5.50
C ALA A 148 -6.83 -7.49 5.37
N GLY A 149 -5.69 -7.52 6.05
CA GLY A 149 -4.79 -8.68 6.11
C GLY A 149 -5.13 -9.72 7.19
N LYS A 150 -6.31 -9.64 7.82
CA LYS A 150 -6.73 -10.55 8.89
C LYS A 150 -7.73 -11.60 8.44
N VAL A 151 -7.59 -12.79 9.00
CA VAL A 151 -8.58 -13.88 8.93
C VAL A 151 -8.86 -14.37 10.34
N ASN A 152 -10.13 -14.47 10.72
CA ASN A 152 -10.57 -14.91 12.05
C ASN A 152 -9.92 -14.15 13.22
N GLY A 153 -9.53 -12.88 12.96
CA GLY A 153 -8.88 -12.00 13.95
C GLY A 153 -7.36 -12.11 13.99
N GLU A 154 -6.74 -13.04 13.26
CA GLU A 154 -5.29 -13.19 13.16
C GLU A 154 -4.76 -12.48 11.91
N GLN A 155 -3.64 -11.75 12.05
CA GLN A 155 -2.94 -11.14 10.93
C GLN A 155 -2.16 -12.21 10.16
N VAL A 156 -2.49 -12.43 8.89
CA VAL A 156 -1.83 -13.42 8.03
C VAL A 156 -1.15 -12.78 6.81
N VAL A 157 -1.55 -11.57 6.47
CA VAL A 157 -0.96 -10.76 5.39
C VAL A 157 -0.66 -9.37 5.92
N LEU A 158 0.48 -8.81 5.56
CA LEU A 158 0.87 -7.42 5.82
C LEU A 158 0.54 -6.57 4.59
N PRO A 159 -0.48 -5.70 4.61
CA PRO A 159 -0.71 -4.74 3.54
C PRO A 159 0.46 -3.78 3.43
N LEU A 160 1.05 -3.61 2.25
CA LEU A 160 2.19 -2.72 2.04
C LEU A 160 1.80 -1.43 1.32
N LEU A 161 0.91 -1.54 0.34
CA LEU A 161 0.41 -0.41 -0.43
C LEU A 161 -1.10 -0.52 -0.57
N TYR A 162 -1.77 0.62 -0.58
CA TYR A 162 -3.19 0.69 -0.88
C TYR A 162 -3.52 1.92 -1.72
N ARG A 163 -4.69 1.94 -2.33
CA ARG A 163 -5.21 3.08 -3.06
C ARG A 163 -6.66 3.38 -2.67
N VAL A 164 -7.03 4.64 -2.80
CA VAL A 164 -8.41 5.11 -2.74
C VAL A 164 -8.72 5.82 -4.05
N ASN A 165 -9.89 5.60 -4.64
CA ASN A 165 -10.25 6.25 -5.90
C ASN A 165 -10.53 7.73 -5.68
N THR A 166 -9.59 8.57 -6.08
CA THR A 166 -9.65 10.03 -5.95
C THR A 166 -9.23 10.67 -7.27
N TYR A 167 -9.99 11.66 -7.71
CA TYR A 167 -9.79 12.41 -8.94
C TYR A 167 -9.68 13.89 -8.62
N LEU A 168 -8.79 14.60 -9.28
CA LEU A 168 -8.66 16.05 -9.16
C LEU A 168 -9.44 16.71 -10.30
N LEU A 169 -10.37 17.56 -9.95
CA LEU A 169 -11.22 18.31 -10.89
C LEU A 169 -10.85 19.79 -10.84
N ASP A 170 -10.86 20.45 -12.01
CA ASP A 170 -10.76 21.91 -12.08
C ASP A 170 -12.08 22.54 -11.64
N LYS A 171 -12.06 23.29 -10.54
CA LYS A 171 -13.24 24.01 -10.02
C LYS A 171 -13.86 24.96 -11.03
N ALA A 172 -13.08 25.50 -11.96
CA ALA A 172 -13.59 26.40 -12.99
C ALA A 172 -14.50 25.69 -14.00
N GLN A 173 -14.40 24.36 -14.13
CA GLN A 173 -15.24 23.56 -15.02
C GLN A 173 -16.47 22.99 -14.29
N MET A 174 -16.50 23.01 -12.96
CA MET A 174 -17.62 22.50 -12.17
C MET A 174 -18.81 23.47 -12.19
N GLN A 175 -20.02 22.92 -12.22
CA GLN A 175 -21.25 23.72 -12.10
C GLN A 175 -21.42 24.29 -10.70
N ASP A 176 -21.02 23.53 -9.66
CA ASP A 176 -20.96 23.98 -8.27
C ASP A 176 -19.63 23.57 -7.65
N PRO A 177 -18.61 24.45 -7.69
CA PRO A 177 -17.29 24.16 -7.11
C PRO A 177 -17.27 24.03 -5.58
N ASN A 178 -18.38 24.35 -4.90
CA ASN A 178 -18.53 24.20 -3.46
C ASN A 178 -19.38 22.99 -3.07
N ALA A 179 -19.88 22.24 -4.04
CA ALA A 179 -20.62 21.01 -3.76
C ALA A 179 -19.76 20.01 -3.00
N GLN A 180 -20.38 19.25 -2.10
CA GLN A 180 -19.71 18.24 -1.28
C GLN A 180 -20.21 16.86 -1.68
N TYR A 181 -19.37 16.12 -2.42
CA TYR A 181 -19.66 14.74 -2.85
C TYR A 181 -19.05 13.73 -1.84
N THR A 182 -19.43 13.88 -0.56
CA THR A 182 -18.90 13.08 0.54
C THR A 182 -19.75 11.86 0.89
N SER A 183 -20.91 11.69 0.23
CA SER A 183 -21.78 10.53 0.40
C SER A 183 -22.18 9.93 -0.94
N PHE A 184 -22.51 8.64 -0.89
CA PHE A 184 -22.99 7.91 -2.04
C PHE A 184 -24.29 8.50 -2.64
N ASP A 185 -25.20 8.95 -1.77
CA ASP A 185 -26.44 9.58 -2.23
C ASP A 185 -26.21 10.93 -2.92
N ALA A 186 -25.17 11.66 -2.53
CA ALA A 186 -24.78 12.89 -3.22
C ALA A 186 -24.32 12.60 -4.66
N LEU A 187 -23.58 11.50 -4.88
CA LEU A 187 -23.20 11.08 -6.24
C LEU A 187 -24.40 10.60 -7.06
N LYS A 188 -25.35 9.87 -6.46
CA LYS A 188 -26.58 9.42 -7.15
C LYS A 188 -27.43 10.56 -7.69
N THR A 189 -27.39 11.70 -7.03
CA THR A 189 -28.19 12.89 -7.36
C THR A 189 -27.36 13.99 -7.99
N CYS A 190 -26.10 13.72 -8.32
CA CYS A 190 -25.19 14.65 -8.98
C CYS A 190 -25.74 15.10 -10.32
N LYS A 191 -25.59 16.38 -10.63
CA LYS A 191 -25.96 17.00 -11.90
C LYS A 191 -24.80 17.78 -12.54
N ASP A 192 -23.63 17.72 -11.92
CA ASP A 192 -22.43 18.39 -12.41
C ASP A 192 -21.80 17.53 -13.51
N ASP A 193 -21.83 18.03 -14.74
CA ASP A 193 -21.33 17.30 -15.91
C ASP A 193 -19.83 16.99 -15.79
N THR A 194 -19.04 17.84 -15.12
CA THR A 194 -17.61 17.58 -14.87
C THR A 194 -17.41 16.35 -14.00
N VAL A 195 -18.13 16.28 -12.88
CA VAL A 195 -18.09 15.12 -11.97
C VAL A 195 -18.57 13.86 -12.67
N LEU A 196 -19.70 13.95 -13.39
CA LEU A 196 -20.31 12.80 -14.08
C LEU A 196 -19.42 12.29 -15.21
N SER A 197 -18.80 13.17 -16.01
CA SER A 197 -17.88 12.80 -17.10
C SER A 197 -16.69 12.00 -16.55
N VAL A 198 -16.10 12.45 -15.43
CA VAL A 198 -14.98 11.75 -14.79
C VAL A 198 -15.40 10.39 -14.26
N LEU A 199 -16.53 10.31 -13.56
CA LEU A 199 -17.03 9.04 -13.05
C LEU A 199 -17.35 8.05 -14.17
N GLN A 200 -17.86 8.51 -15.31
CA GLN A 200 -18.11 7.68 -16.46
C GLN A 200 -16.83 7.20 -17.13
N ALA A 201 -15.87 8.10 -17.36
CA ALA A 201 -14.58 7.76 -17.97
C ALA A 201 -13.81 6.71 -17.17
N HIS A 202 -13.96 6.71 -15.84
CA HIS A 202 -13.21 5.83 -14.92
C HIS A 202 -14.07 4.77 -14.24
N GLN A 203 -15.25 4.45 -14.74
CA GLN A 203 -16.20 3.54 -14.11
C GLN A 203 -15.57 2.20 -13.72
N ALA A 204 -14.76 1.60 -14.59
CA ALA A 204 -14.07 0.35 -14.30
C ALA A 204 -13.09 0.41 -13.09
N SER A 205 -12.60 1.61 -12.79
CA SER A 205 -11.65 1.80 -11.67
C SER A 205 -12.34 1.97 -10.33
N TRP A 206 -13.46 2.70 -10.29
CA TRP A 206 -14.11 3.04 -9.01
C TRP A 206 -15.36 2.22 -8.71
N TYR A 207 -15.90 1.46 -9.68
CA TYR A 207 -17.19 0.76 -9.50
C TYR A 207 -17.21 -0.13 -8.25
N GLY A 208 -16.12 -0.83 -7.96
CA GLY A 208 -15.99 -1.60 -6.71
C GLY A 208 -15.89 -0.73 -5.45
N ALA A 209 -15.33 0.48 -5.56
CA ALA A 209 -15.08 1.37 -4.41
C ALA A 209 -16.38 1.90 -3.76
N GLN A 210 -17.51 1.88 -4.46
CA GLN A 210 -18.81 2.30 -3.93
C GLN A 210 -19.36 1.36 -2.85
N PHE A 211 -18.80 0.17 -2.68
CA PHE A 211 -19.25 -0.79 -1.68
C PHE A 211 -18.26 -0.89 -0.53
N ALA A 212 -18.74 -0.67 0.69
CA ALA A 212 -17.97 -0.96 1.89
C ALA A 212 -17.84 -2.48 2.10
N ASP A 213 -18.92 -3.20 1.84
CA ASP A 213 -18.97 -4.67 1.84
C ASP A 213 -19.42 -5.18 0.46
N ILE A 214 -18.50 -5.85 -0.24
CA ILE A 214 -18.74 -6.40 -1.57
C ILE A 214 -19.80 -7.50 -1.60
N GLU A 215 -20.05 -8.15 -0.46
CA GLU A 215 -21.08 -9.18 -0.32
C GLU A 215 -22.51 -8.61 -0.41
N THR A 216 -22.67 -7.36 -0.02
CA THR A 216 -23.96 -6.66 -0.03
C THR A 216 -24.14 -5.80 -1.28
N ALA A 217 -23.19 -5.86 -2.23
CA ALA A 217 -23.20 -5.07 -3.42
C ALA A 217 -24.50 -5.23 -4.22
N SER A 218 -25.14 -4.12 -4.53
CA SER A 218 -26.29 -4.03 -5.44
C SER A 218 -25.93 -3.19 -6.65
N GLU A 219 -26.58 -3.48 -7.79
CA GLU A 219 -26.35 -2.68 -9.01
C GLU A 219 -26.62 -1.19 -8.75
N PHE A 220 -25.65 -0.39 -9.13
CA PHE A 220 -25.71 1.05 -9.02
C PHE A 220 -25.23 1.70 -10.32
N SER A 221 -25.91 2.76 -10.74
CA SER A 221 -25.46 3.61 -11.84
C SER A 221 -25.39 5.07 -11.41
N VAL A 222 -24.32 5.74 -11.77
CA VAL A 222 -24.21 7.20 -11.71
C VAL A 222 -25.07 7.78 -12.85
N PRO A 223 -25.75 8.93 -12.66
CA PRO A 223 -26.42 9.62 -13.76
C PRO A 223 -25.47 9.87 -14.92
N THR A 224 -25.99 9.83 -16.13
CA THR A 224 -25.19 10.16 -17.32
C THR A 224 -24.98 11.67 -17.41
N ALA A 225 -23.76 12.11 -17.73
CA ALA A 225 -23.50 13.51 -18.03
C ALA A 225 -24.33 13.94 -19.25
N GLU A 226 -24.92 15.13 -19.20
CA GLU A 226 -25.63 15.69 -20.35
C GLU A 226 -24.63 16.17 -21.42
N ASN A 227 -23.48 16.67 -20.97
CA ASN A 227 -22.41 17.14 -21.84
C ASN A 227 -21.09 16.50 -21.41
N GLU A 228 -20.32 15.98 -22.35
CA GLU A 228 -18.96 15.48 -22.09
C GLU A 228 -18.01 16.66 -21.85
N VAL A 229 -17.27 16.61 -20.73
CA VAL A 229 -16.26 17.61 -20.38
C VAL A 229 -14.90 17.01 -20.66
N ALA A 230 -14.23 17.47 -21.71
CA ALA A 230 -12.90 17.02 -22.05
C ALA A 230 -11.86 17.55 -21.04
N ASP A 231 -10.83 16.75 -20.75
CA ASP A 231 -9.72 17.10 -19.86
C ASP A 231 -10.17 17.56 -18.45
N ALA A 232 -11.30 17.00 -17.97
CA ALA A 232 -11.92 17.39 -16.70
C ALA A 232 -11.10 17.00 -15.46
N GLU A 233 -10.08 16.14 -15.60
CA GLU A 233 -9.46 15.54 -14.45
C GLU A 233 -7.96 15.28 -14.58
N ILE A 234 -7.31 15.19 -13.39
CA ILE A 234 -6.04 14.52 -13.17
C ILE A 234 -6.28 13.39 -12.17
N SER A 235 -6.03 12.14 -12.58
CA SER A 235 -6.22 11.00 -11.69
C SER A 235 -5.13 10.94 -10.61
N LEU A 236 -5.54 10.87 -9.34
CA LEU A 236 -4.63 10.58 -8.21
C LEU A 236 -4.42 9.08 -7.96
N THR A 237 -5.09 8.21 -8.70
CA THR A 237 -5.21 6.80 -8.28
C THR A 237 -4.63 5.78 -9.24
N GLY A 238 -3.93 6.19 -10.29
CA GLY A 238 -3.48 5.18 -11.21
C GLY A 238 -2.37 5.53 -12.18
N GLY A 239 -1.27 4.84 -12.09
CA GLY A 239 -0.24 4.77 -13.12
C GLY A 239 0.89 5.79 -12.99
N ALA A 240 1.67 5.98 -14.05
CA ALA A 240 2.90 6.78 -14.08
C ALA A 240 2.71 8.30 -13.83
N TRP A 241 1.49 8.77 -13.72
CA TRP A 241 1.13 10.19 -13.54
C TRP A 241 0.93 10.59 -12.07
N TYR A 242 1.21 9.72 -11.17
CA TYR A 242 0.90 9.85 -9.75
C TYR A 242 1.65 10.99 -9.06
N GLU A 243 2.95 11.10 -9.28
CA GLU A 243 3.77 12.20 -8.77
C GLU A 243 3.31 13.55 -9.35
N ASP A 244 2.92 13.54 -10.64
CA ASP A 244 2.42 14.73 -11.33
C ASP A 244 1.08 15.21 -10.75
N GLY A 245 0.17 14.29 -10.36
CA GLY A 245 -1.11 14.62 -9.77
C GLY A 245 -0.98 15.34 -8.42
N PHE A 246 -0.03 14.92 -7.58
CA PHE A 246 0.21 15.57 -6.29
C PHE A 246 0.92 16.89 -6.40
N THR A 247 1.90 16.97 -7.26
CA THR A 247 2.52 18.24 -7.62
C THR A 247 1.49 19.23 -8.15
N TYR A 248 0.60 18.76 -9.02
CA TYR A 248 -0.49 19.59 -9.54
C TYR A 248 -1.44 20.05 -8.43
N TYR A 249 -1.90 19.14 -7.56
CA TYR A 249 -2.78 19.50 -6.44
C TYR A 249 -2.15 20.54 -5.52
N ALA A 250 -0.90 20.32 -5.11
CA ALA A 250 -0.20 21.24 -4.23
C ALA A 250 -0.06 22.64 -4.83
N GLN A 251 0.24 22.73 -6.11
CA GLN A 251 0.38 23.99 -6.83
C GLN A 251 -0.97 24.68 -7.10
N ASN A 252 -2.06 23.94 -7.23
CA ASN A 252 -3.37 24.43 -7.65
C ASN A 252 -4.48 24.15 -6.62
N LYS A 253 -4.14 23.98 -5.35
CA LYS A 253 -5.06 23.56 -4.26
C LYS A 253 -6.35 24.38 -4.21
N ASN A 254 -6.27 25.70 -4.43
CA ASN A 254 -7.44 26.58 -4.37
C ASN A 254 -8.40 26.38 -5.56
N ASP A 255 -7.85 26.00 -6.70
CA ASP A 255 -8.61 25.85 -7.95
C ASP A 255 -8.97 24.40 -8.24
N THR A 256 -8.56 23.48 -7.37
CA THR A 256 -8.76 22.03 -7.53
C THR A 256 -9.73 21.49 -6.51
N TYR A 257 -10.68 20.67 -6.96
CA TYR A 257 -11.55 19.85 -6.13
C TYR A 257 -11.08 18.40 -6.15
N ALA A 258 -10.85 17.80 -4.97
CA ALA A 258 -10.49 16.39 -4.86
C ALA A 258 -11.77 15.54 -4.68
N LEU A 259 -12.21 14.89 -5.75
CA LEU A 259 -13.34 13.97 -5.73
C LEU A 259 -12.88 12.59 -5.28
N THR A 260 -13.07 12.26 -4.01
CA THR A 260 -12.87 10.90 -3.49
C THR A 260 -14.20 10.15 -3.52
N VAL A 261 -14.23 9.02 -4.24
CA VAL A 261 -15.46 8.24 -4.41
C VAL A 261 -15.91 7.66 -3.07
N PRO A 262 -17.07 8.10 -2.53
CA PRO A 262 -17.58 7.57 -1.27
C PRO A 262 -18.20 6.20 -1.47
N ASN A 263 -18.25 5.40 -0.40
CA ASN A 263 -18.96 4.13 -0.38
C ASN A 263 -20.36 4.24 0.26
N ASP A 264 -21.12 3.17 0.17
CA ASP A 264 -22.51 3.05 0.65
C ASP A 264 -22.64 3.07 2.18
N ALA A 265 -21.54 2.92 2.92
CA ALA A 265 -21.49 3.04 4.38
C ALA A 265 -21.06 4.44 4.87
N GLY A 266 -20.98 5.43 3.97
CA GLY A 266 -20.71 6.84 4.31
C GLY A 266 -19.23 7.15 4.54
N GLY A 267 -18.33 6.27 4.14
CA GLY A 267 -16.88 6.47 4.13
C GLY A 267 -16.29 6.28 2.76
N VAL A 268 -15.07 5.75 2.69
CA VAL A 268 -14.40 5.36 1.45
C VAL A 268 -13.80 3.97 1.58
N THR A 269 -13.74 3.25 0.47
CA THR A 269 -13.13 1.92 0.40
C THR A 269 -11.72 2.02 -0.15
N ALA A 270 -10.75 1.52 0.60
CA ALA A 270 -9.38 1.35 0.15
C ALA A 270 -9.19 -0.04 -0.48
N PHE A 271 -8.34 -0.11 -1.50
CA PHE A 271 -7.91 -1.37 -2.10
C PHE A 271 -6.43 -1.61 -1.82
N VAL A 272 -6.11 -2.71 -1.18
CA VAL A 272 -4.71 -3.13 -1.00
C VAL A 272 -4.15 -3.53 -2.37
N THR A 273 -3.04 -2.90 -2.76
CA THR A 273 -2.42 -3.10 -4.08
C THR A 273 -1.09 -3.82 -4.02
N ALA A 274 -0.46 -3.88 -2.85
CA ALA A 274 0.70 -4.72 -2.60
C ALA A 274 0.70 -5.22 -1.15
N TYR A 275 1.26 -6.39 -0.96
CA TYR A 275 1.26 -7.06 0.32
C TYR A 275 2.51 -7.92 0.52
N ALA A 276 2.81 -8.21 1.78
CA ALA A 276 3.76 -9.23 2.17
C ALA A 276 3.06 -10.33 2.96
N ALA A 277 3.56 -11.55 2.82
CA ALA A 277 3.08 -12.72 3.55
C ALA A 277 4.21 -13.72 3.77
N VAL A 278 4.08 -14.59 4.76
CA VAL A 278 5.06 -15.63 5.07
C VAL A 278 4.48 -16.99 4.70
N ASN A 279 5.29 -17.82 4.05
CA ASN A 279 4.91 -19.19 3.68
C ASN A 279 4.78 -20.04 4.96
N PRO A 280 3.66 -20.73 5.20
CA PRO A 280 3.48 -21.59 6.37
C PRO A 280 4.48 -22.76 6.44
N ASN A 281 5.10 -23.12 5.30
CA ASN A 281 6.09 -24.20 5.22
C ASN A 281 7.51 -23.75 5.59
N THR A 282 7.75 -22.44 5.78
CA THR A 282 9.10 -21.92 6.09
C THR A 282 9.58 -22.38 7.47
N LYS A 283 10.90 -22.51 7.57
CA LYS A 283 11.60 -22.72 8.84
C LYS A 283 12.33 -21.47 9.33
N CYS A 284 12.26 -20.40 8.56
CA CYS A 284 12.97 -19.13 8.76
C CYS A 284 11.98 -17.98 8.95
N ALA A 285 10.84 -18.22 9.63
CA ALA A 285 9.77 -17.23 9.75
C ALA A 285 10.21 -15.97 10.53
N GLU A 286 11.05 -16.12 11.54
CA GLU A 286 11.59 -15.02 12.34
C GLU A 286 12.48 -14.11 11.46
N GLU A 287 13.40 -14.71 10.70
CA GLU A 287 14.36 -13.99 9.86
C GLU A 287 13.67 -13.25 8.71
N VAL A 288 12.67 -13.86 8.07
CA VAL A 288 11.93 -13.16 7.01
C VAL A 288 11.04 -12.08 7.59
N PHE A 289 10.43 -12.30 8.77
CA PHE A 289 9.59 -11.29 9.40
C PHE A 289 10.40 -10.07 9.84
N GLU A 290 11.62 -10.24 10.40
CA GLU A 290 12.54 -9.15 10.73
C GLU A 290 12.84 -8.25 9.51
N TYR A 291 12.87 -8.82 8.31
CA TYR A 291 13.00 -8.05 7.08
C TYR A 291 11.68 -7.35 6.71
N LEU A 292 10.55 -8.06 6.79
CA LEU A 292 9.25 -7.55 6.38
C LEU A 292 8.73 -6.43 7.30
N GLU A 293 9.01 -6.46 8.59
CA GLU A 293 8.56 -5.42 9.53
C GLU A 293 9.16 -4.03 9.23
N LEU A 294 10.32 -3.99 8.52
CA LEU A 294 10.95 -2.72 8.13
C LEU A 294 10.10 -1.88 7.19
N PHE A 295 9.15 -2.50 6.45
CA PHE A 295 8.19 -1.74 5.66
C PHE A 295 7.34 -0.79 6.51
N TYR A 296 7.20 -1.07 7.80
CA TYR A 296 6.42 -0.29 8.76
C TYR A 296 7.28 0.66 9.60
N SER A 297 8.60 0.66 9.39
CA SER A 297 9.50 1.55 10.11
C SER A 297 9.29 3.02 9.71
N ASP A 298 9.53 3.93 10.64
CA ASP A 298 9.51 5.37 10.36
C ASP A 298 10.48 5.74 9.24
N ALA A 299 11.60 5.03 9.13
CA ALA A 299 12.59 5.23 8.09
C ALA A 299 12.02 4.99 6.68
N VAL A 300 11.11 4.01 6.52
CA VAL A 300 10.45 3.70 5.24
C VAL A 300 9.21 4.55 5.03
N GLN A 301 8.45 4.81 6.09
CA GLN A 301 7.17 5.51 6.04
C GLN A 301 7.32 7.03 5.97
N SER A 302 8.44 7.59 6.41
CA SER A 302 8.69 9.03 6.40
C SER A 302 9.93 9.41 5.60
N ASP A 303 9.90 10.61 5.01
CA ASP A 303 11.06 11.19 4.31
C ASP A 303 12.21 11.60 5.25
N ASN A 304 11.97 11.59 6.57
CA ASN A 304 12.99 11.84 7.59
C ASN A 304 13.85 10.59 7.85
N GLY A 305 13.57 9.50 7.14
CA GLY A 305 14.39 8.30 7.17
C GLY A 305 15.83 8.57 6.77
N LEU A 306 16.64 7.56 6.91
CA LEU A 306 18.07 7.59 6.61
C LEU A 306 18.36 8.21 5.25
N ARG A 307 18.86 9.42 5.25
CA ARG A 307 19.42 10.05 4.06
C ARG A 307 20.87 9.66 3.96
N ASP A 308 21.20 8.80 3.03
CA ASP A 308 22.59 8.56 2.69
C ASP A 308 23.17 9.83 2.07
N LYS A 309 24.17 10.39 2.74
CA LYS A 309 24.84 11.62 2.30
C LYS A 309 25.72 11.42 1.07
N GLU A 310 26.10 10.18 0.75
CA GLU A 310 26.97 9.88 -0.38
C GLU A 310 26.17 9.59 -1.65
N THR A 311 25.00 8.97 -1.51
CA THR A 311 24.17 8.55 -2.67
C THR A 311 23.03 9.51 -2.96
N GLU A 312 22.75 10.49 -2.06
CA GLU A 312 21.57 11.36 -2.10
C GLU A 312 20.22 10.59 -2.15
N ILE A 313 20.25 9.29 -1.90
CA ILE A 313 19.04 8.47 -1.87
C ILE A 313 18.27 8.79 -0.59
N THR A 314 17.04 9.25 -0.75
CA THR A 314 16.11 9.44 0.36
C THR A 314 15.23 8.20 0.46
N TYR A 315 15.27 7.53 1.59
CA TYR A 315 14.61 6.23 1.80
C TYR A 315 13.09 6.30 1.93
N GLY A 316 12.48 7.47 1.93
CA GLY A 316 11.03 7.67 1.79
C GLY A 316 10.45 7.36 0.40
N ALA A 317 11.20 6.68 -0.47
CA ALA A 317 10.81 6.45 -1.87
C ALA A 317 9.51 5.63 -2.04
N LEU A 318 9.15 4.76 -1.09
CA LEU A 318 7.84 4.08 -1.12
C LEU A 318 6.70 5.07 -0.88
N ALA A 319 6.89 6.01 0.03
CA ALA A 319 5.94 7.08 0.29
C ALA A 319 5.80 8.05 -0.90
N ARG A 320 6.88 8.24 -1.69
CA ARG A 320 6.87 9.13 -2.86
C ARG A 320 6.24 8.52 -4.09
N SER A 321 6.47 7.24 -4.31
CA SER A 321 5.95 6.56 -5.50
C SER A 321 4.46 6.26 -5.42
N ASN A 322 3.86 6.38 -4.22
CA ASN A 322 2.46 6.06 -4.01
C ASN A 322 1.97 6.69 -2.71
N MET A 323 1.18 7.77 -2.76
CA MET A 323 0.76 8.49 -1.58
C MET A 323 -0.06 7.66 -0.59
N PHE A 324 -0.80 6.69 -1.10
CA PHE A 324 -1.54 5.71 -0.30
C PHE A 324 -0.66 4.52 0.13
N ALA A 325 0.66 4.61 -0.09
CA ALA A 325 1.63 3.69 0.48
C ALA A 325 1.87 3.90 1.98
N LEU A 326 1.44 5.05 2.51
CA LEU A 326 1.59 5.36 3.92
C LEU A 326 0.57 4.57 4.72
N LEU A 327 1.04 3.52 5.33
CA LEU A 327 0.24 2.68 6.22
C LEU A 327 -0.01 3.35 7.57
N SER A 328 0.85 4.32 7.94
CA SER A 328 0.68 5.10 9.16
C SER A 328 -0.56 5.99 9.09
N ALA A 329 -1.31 6.02 10.17
CA ALA A 329 -2.45 6.94 10.34
C ALA A 329 -2.00 8.41 10.47
N ASP A 330 -0.76 8.66 10.85
CA ASP A 330 -0.17 9.99 10.94
C ASP A 330 0.83 10.21 9.80
N ILE A 331 0.42 10.95 8.79
CA ILE A 331 1.24 11.37 7.66
C ILE A 331 1.81 12.78 7.80
N SER A 332 1.68 13.39 8.99
CA SER A 332 2.30 14.69 9.27
C SER A 332 3.83 14.65 9.23
N THR A 333 4.41 13.45 9.32
CA THR A 333 5.85 13.21 9.27
C THR A 333 6.37 13.04 7.84
N VAL A 334 5.50 12.94 6.83
CA VAL A 334 5.93 12.87 5.43
C VAL A 334 6.54 14.19 5.03
N THR A 335 7.79 14.15 4.60
CA THR A 335 8.53 15.32 4.13
C THR A 335 8.78 15.22 2.64
N GLY A 336 8.80 16.32 1.93
CA GLY A 336 9.03 16.43 0.49
C GLY A 336 8.64 17.83 0.06
N GLU A 337 8.94 18.21 -1.18
CA GLU A 337 8.73 19.58 -1.67
C GLU A 337 7.27 20.04 -1.54
N TYR A 338 6.30 19.09 -1.53
CA TYR A 338 4.86 19.38 -1.41
C TYR A 338 4.18 18.52 -0.32
N ALA A 339 4.94 18.04 0.66
CA ALA A 339 4.42 17.13 1.68
C ALA A 339 3.32 17.76 2.53
N TYR A 340 3.46 19.05 2.84
CA TYR A 340 2.51 19.76 3.70
C TYR A 340 1.12 19.88 3.06
N GLU A 341 1.07 20.29 1.80
CA GLU A 341 -0.17 20.47 1.04
C GLU A 341 -0.87 19.14 0.80
N ASN A 342 -0.08 18.11 0.53
CA ASN A 342 -0.59 16.78 0.26
C ASN A 342 -0.96 16.03 1.55
N ALA A 343 -0.27 16.27 2.66
CA ALA A 343 -0.57 15.65 3.94
C ALA A 343 -2.01 15.95 4.42
N GLU A 344 -2.50 17.17 4.23
CA GLU A 344 -3.87 17.53 4.59
C GLU A 344 -4.90 16.72 3.80
N LEU A 345 -4.73 16.60 2.48
CA LEU A 345 -5.58 15.79 1.63
C LEU A 345 -5.52 14.31 2.01
N CYS A 346 -4.32 13.77 2.26
CA CYS A 346 -4.14 12.38 2.66
C CYS A 346 -4.78 12.09 4.00
N ASN A 347 -4.61 12.98 4.99
CA ASN A 347 -5.23 12.84 6.31
C ASN A 347 -6.75 12.87 6.20
N GLU A 348 -7.30 13.78 5.37
CA GLU A 348 -8.73 13.80 5.10
C GLU A 348 -9.21 12.47 4.51
N ILE A 349 -8.56 11.98 3.45
CA ILE A 349 -8.93 10.72 2.81
C ILE A 349 -8.79 9.56 3.78
N ASN A 350 -7.66 9.44 4.48
CA ASN A 350 -7.40 8.36 5.44
C ASN A 350 -8.43 8.35 6.59
N SER A 351 -8.83 9.52 7.07
CA SER A 351 -9.84 9.64 8.13
C SER A 351 -11.23 9.13 7.70
N ARG A 352 -11.49 9.05 6.40
CA ARG A 352 -12.75 8.59 5.82
C ARG A 352 -12.72 7.11 5.45
N ILE A 353 -11.56 6.45 5.45
CA ILE A 353 -11.47 5.01 5.14
C ILE A 353 -12.18 4.23 6.24
N ASN A 354 -13.30 3.60 5.89
CA ASN A 354 -14.09 2.74 6.78
C ASN A 354 -14.16 1.29 6.32
N ALA A 355 -13.68 1.00 5.11
CA ALA A 355 -13.56 -0.33 4.55
C ALA A 355 -12.25 -0.47 3.76
N ALA A 356 -11.66 -1.65 3.78
CA ALA A 356 -10.53 -1.98 2.92
C ALA A 356 -10.54 -3.47 2.59
N ARG A 357 -10.10 -3.82 1.38
CA ARG A 357 -10.00 -5.19 0.90
C ARG A 357 -8.99 -5.34 -0.22
N PHE A 358 -8.70 -6.57 -0.58
CA PHE A 358 -8.03 -6.90 -1.83
C PHE A 358 -9.04 -6.94 -2.99
N TYR A 359 -8.55 -6.78 -4.21
CA TYR A 359 -9.37 -7.08 -5.38
C TYR A 359 -9.55 -8.61 -5.48
N GLY A 360 -10.81 -9.05 -5.45
CA GLY A 360 -11.19 -10.45 -5.52
C GLY A 360 -12.00 -10.81 -6.77
N GLU A 361 -12.45 -12.06 -6.82
CA GLU A 361 -13.29 -12.57 -7.91
C GLU A 361 -14.65 -11.84 -7.98
N LYS A 362 -15.15 -11.37 -6.84
CA LYS A 362 -16.41 -10.62 -6.75
C LYS A 362 -16.30 -9.25 -7.41
N ASP A 363 -15.21 -8.52 -7.17
CA ASP A 363 -14.94 -7.27 -7.88
C ASP A 363 -14.88 -7.48 -9.39
N ARG A 364 -14.25 -8.59 -9.85
CA ARG A 364 -14.21 -8.96 -11.27
C ARG A 364 -15.58 -9.28 -11.84
N LYS A 365 -16.44 -9.95 -11.07
CA LYS A 365 -17.83 -10.23 -11.50
C LYS A 365 -18.64 -8.96 -11.61
N LEU A 366 -18.55 -8.06 -10.63
CA LEU A 366 -19.22 -6.76 -10.67
C LEU A 366 -18.81 -5.94 -11.89
N LEU A 367 -17.51 -5.89 -12.20
CA LEU A 367 -17.01 -5.15 -13.37
C LEU A 367 -17.52 -5.69 -14.70
N LYS A 368 -17.81 -7.00 -14.81
CA LYS A 368 -18.40 -7.58 -16.01
C LYS A 368 -19.85 -7.15 -16.23
N HIS A 369 -20.53 -6.74 -15.17
CA HIS A 369 -21.92 -6.27 -15.19
C HIS A 369 -22.02 -4.75 -15.06
N ALA A 370 -20.89 -4.04 -14.89
CA ALA A 370 -20.89 -2.58 -14.90
C ALA A 370 -21.46 -2.10 -16.26
N PRO A 371 -22.46 -1.22 -16.25
CA PRO A 371 -22.95 -0.66 -17.49
C PRO A 371 -21.77 -0.02 -18.23
N LEU A 372 -21.48 -0.51 -19.42
CA LEU A 372 -20.54 0.16 -20.31
C LEU A 372 -21.21 1.44 -20.73
N GLY A 373 -20.67 2.58 -20.30
CA GLY A 373 -21.10 3.90 -20.70
C GLY A 373 -20.89 4.12 -22.20
#